data_a990d8cd162ac8ae55c5e7674c500ef9
#
_entry.id   a990d8cd162ac8ae55c5e7674c500ef9
#
_cell.length_a   1.000
_cell.length_b   1.000
_cell.length_c   1.000
_cell.angle_alpha   90.00
_cell.angle_beta   90.00
_cell.angle_gamma   90.00
#
_symmetry.space_group_name_H-M   'P 1'
#
loop_
_entity.id
_entity.type
_entity.pdbx_description
1 polymer ?
#
loop_
_entity_poly.entity_id
_entity_poly.type
_entity_poly.pdbx_seq_one_letter_code
_entity_poly.pdbx_strand_id
1 'polypeptide(L)'
;MLQFLTFGPMNQISGDPIRLRHVLLGCTCVLALTGILPSNLIAQSTSSPNSTPEWHQAVAAFQALASAHENLTTFQVFGTSDVGRPLHLFTIGSPTSDLRILINNAIHPGEPCGVNASIAWATELLENPEQIPDNTCIAIVPMYNVGGGLRRNCCTRANQLGPEEYGFRGNARNLDLNRDFIKCDSRNALAFNEMFVRFDPDIFVDTHTSNGADYQPALTLITTQPDKLGGPLAAWLENDFAPQLYARMAKRGERMIPYVNSIESTPDGGIVDFLETPRYSTGYGALHHAIGFTTEAHMLKPFSQRVSATLEFLRVLLETAAEEGGYIRNLRQQQRAAFLSSDLAPVAWEADTTAIDSLSFPGFTARYEWSNVTGSRRLRYDREAPYEKAIPYLHTFQPTRFAPIPEAFVVPQAWRHVVERLDANGVEYARVPEDTTMVLEVTTILAHSASPRPYEGHHYRTVEKVQRSMEPVRLYKGDLIIPMNQSAARYLVETLSPEGVDAFMAWNFFDSALQQKEYFSAYVFEETAEAMLREDADLNAKFEEEKAQKGAAWSSRAQLDWLYKRSPHYEGTASRYPVFSIPKGQPVPFQRP
;
A
#
# COMPACT_ATOMS: atom_id res chain seq x y z
N MET A 1 -47.58 11.46 14.05
CA MET A 1 -48.66 10.48 13.87
C MET A 1 -47.96 9.13 13.70
N LEU A 2 -47.87 8.41 14.82
CA LEU A 2 -47.23 7.09 14.93
C LEU A 2 -48.18 6.00 14.43
N GLN A 3 -47.67 5.03 13.70
CA GLN A 3 -48.33 3.72 13.64
C GLN A 3 -47.27 2.63 13.85
N PHE A 4 -47.36 1.96 14.97
CA PHE A 4 -46.69 0.71 15.32
C PHE A 4 -47.44 -0.45 14.66
N LEU A 5 -46.71 -1.38 14.05
CA LEU A 5 -47.22 -2.70 13.69
C LEU A 5 -46.44 -3.75 14.49
N THR A 6 -47.15 -4.39 15.36
CA THR A 6 -46.76 -5.55 16.16
C THR A 6 -46.94 -6.84 15.36
N PHE A 7 -45.95 -7.72 15.35
CA PHE A 7 -46.10 -9.11 14.91
C PHE A 7 -46.02 -10.05 16.13
N GLY A 8 -47.05 -10.89 16.25
CA GLY A 8 -47.19 -11.92 17.26
C GLY A 8 -46.44 -13.23 16.89
N PRO A 9 -46.35 -14.22 17.80
CA PRO A 9 -45.46 -15.33 17.73
C PRO A 9 -46.03 -16.49 16.91
N MET A 10 -45.18 -17.16 16.15
CA MET A 10 -45.51 -18.39 15.41
C MET A 10 -44.96 -19.63 16.10
N ASN A 11 -45.81 -20.64 16.15
CA ASN A 11 -45.76 -21.92 16.86
C ASN A 11 -44.57 -22.84 16.50
N GLN A 12 -44.15 -23.58 17.54
CA GLN A 12 -43.33 -24.77 17.46
C GLN A 12 -44.07 -25.92 16.77
N ILE A 13 -43.39 -26.64 15.89
CA ILE A 13 -43.77 -27.98 15.45
C ILE A 13 -42.63 -28.92 15.80
N SER A 14 -42.97 -29.89 16.66
CA SER A 14 -42.15 -31.04 17.05
C SER A 14 -42.25 -32.16 15.99
N GLY A 15 -41.14 -32.81 15.71
CA GLY A 15 -41.09 -34.02 14.87
C GLY A 15 -39.92 -34.89 15.28
N ASP A 16 -40.25 -36.10 15.73
CA ASP A 16 -39.41 -37.13 16.31
C ASP A 16 -38.43 -37.82 15.33
N PRO A 17 -37.39 -38.50 15.82
CA PRO A 17 -36.29 -39.04 15.02
C PRO A 17 -36.55 -40.46 14.55
N ILE A 18 -36.29 -40.73 13.28
CA ILE A 18 -36.29 -42.08 12.72
C ILE A 18 -34.91 -42.72 12.85
N ARG A 19 -34.84 -43.80 13.61
CA ARG A 19 -33.70 -44.75 13.68
C ARG A 19 -33.68 -45.63 12.43
N LEU A 20 -32.54 -45.73 11.76
CA LEU A 20 -32.26 -46.86 10.87
C LEU A 20 -30.96 -47.57 11.26
N ARG A 21 -31.11 -48.93 11.32
CA ARG A 21 -30.14 -49.89 11.81
C ARG A 21 -29.09 -50.24 10.73
N HIS A 22 -27.93 -50.63 11.24
CA HIS A 22 -26.77 -51.21 10.57
C HIS A 22 -27.09 -52.40 9.64
N VAL A 23 -26.35 -52.43 8.52
CA VAL A 23 -25.91 -53.70 7.90
C VAL A 23 -24.43 -53.52 7.53
N LEU A 24 -23.58 -54.28 8.21
CA LEU A 24 -22.19 -54.54 7.84
C LEU A 24 -22.15 -55.61 6.75
N LEU A 25 -21.49 -55.33 5.64
CA LEU A 25 -20.91 -56.39 4.80
C LEU A 25 -19.49 -55.95 4.41
N GLY A 26 -18.51 -56.71 4.92
CA GLY A 26 -17.13 -56.56 4.56
C GLY A 26 -16.82 -57.13 3.18
N CYS A 27 -15.97 -56.45 2.45
CA CYS A 27 -15.17 -57.00 1.38
C CYS A 27 -13.81 -56.33 1.38
N THR A 28 -12.82 -57.05 1.87
CA THR A 28 -11.41 -56.71 1.79
C THR A 28 -10.92 -57.03 0.38
N CYS A 29 -10.67 -55.98 -0.43
CA CYS A 29 -9.83 -56.13 -1.63
C CYS A 29 -8.62 -55.23 -1.44
N VAL A 30 -7.47 -55.84 -1.18
CA VAL A 30 -6.15 -55.20 -1.27
C VAL A 30 -5.80 -55.13 -2.74
N LEU A 31 -5.85 -53.93 -3.32
CA LEU A 31 -5.26 -53.61 -4.60
C LEU A 31 -4.09 -52.66 -4.35
N ALA A 32 -2.89 -53.18 -4.49
CA ALA A 32 -1.68 -52.40 -4.62
C ALA A 32 -1.77 -51.62 -5.94
N LEU A 33 -2.10 -50.33 -5.87
CA LEU A 33 -1.95 -49.38 -6.98
C LEU A 33 -0.60 -48.71 -6.86
N THR A 34 0.35 -49.16 -7.68
CA THR A 34 1.55 -48.39 -8.02
C THR A 34 1.10 -47.08 -8.64
N GLY A 35 1.39 -45.99 -7.92
CA GLY A 35 1.00 -44.63 -8.35
C GLY A 35 1.77 -44.19 -9.57
N ILE A 36 1.12 -44.21 -10.71
CA ILE A 36 1.43 -43.33 -11.83
C ILE A 36 0.44 -42.17 -11.68
N LEU A 37 0.87 -41.08 -11.05
CA LEU A 37 0.11 -39.83 -11.02
C LEU A 37 0.05 -39.31 -12.47
N PRO A 38 -1.11 -38.98 -12.99
CA PRO A 38 -1.22 -38.45 -14.34
C PRO A 38 -0.67 -37.04 -14.37
N SER A 39 0.44 -36.83 -15.07
CA SER A 39 1.03 -35.54 -15.46
C SER A 39 0.03 -34.63 -16.22
N ASN A 40 -1.17 -35.11 -16.49
CA ASN A 40 -2.21 -34.41 -17.25
C ASN A 40 -3.15 -33.52 -16.43
N LEU A 41 -3.06 -33.48 -15.08
CA LEU A 41 -3.93 -32.61 -14.27
C LEU A 41 -3.45 -31.15 -14.23
N ILE A 42 -2.15 -30.91 -14.43
CA ILE A 42 -1.59 -29.54 -14.44
C ILE A 42 -1.82 -28.89 -15.82
N ALA A 43 -1.85 -29.68 -16.89
CA ALA A 43 -2.08 -29.18 -18.26
C ALA A 43 -3.55 -28.88 -18.60
N GLN A 44 -4.52 -29.28 -17.76
CA GLN A 44 -5.96 -29.08 -18.03
C GLN A 44 -6.55 -27.79 -17.48
N SER A 45 -5.80 -26.91 -16.82
CA SER A 45 -6.35 -25.69 -16.20
C SER A 45 -6.51 -24.47 -17.11
N THR A 46 -6.04 -24.52 -18.37
CA THR A 46 -6.27 -23.44 -19.35
C THR A 46 -6.70 -24.02 -20.68
N SER A 47 -7.98 -24.29 -20.83
CA SER A 47 -8.57 -24.82 -22.08
C SER A 47 -8.59 -23.79 -23.23
N SER A 48 -8.26 -22.53 -22.96
CA SER A 48 -8.21 -21.43 -23.95
C SER A 48 -7.03 -20.49 -23.63
N PRO A 49 -6.27 -20.01 -24.63
CA PRO A 49 -5.26 -18.98 -24.45
C PRO A 49 -5.83 -17.63 -23.97
N ASN A 50 -7.15 -17.51 -23.88
CA ASN A 50 -7.89 -16.34 -23.43
C ASN A 50 -8.66 -16.60 -22.10
N SER A 51 -8.20 -17.55 -21.29
CA SER A 51 -8.80 -17.86 -19.99
C SER A 51 -7.83 -17.70 -18.82
N THR A 52 -8.36 -17.40 -17.64
CA THR A 52 -7.61 -17.31 -16.40
C THR A 52 -8.27 -18.18 -15.32
N PRO A 53 -7.49 -18.80 -14.41
CA PRO A 53 -8.05 -19.65 -13.37
C PRO A 53 -8.92 -18.84 -12.40
N GLU A 54 -9.93 -19.51 -11.85
CA GLU A 54 -10.63 -19.04 -10.66
C GLU A 54 -9.73 -19.15 -9.44
N TRP A 55 -10.10 -18.45 -8.34
CA TRP A 55 -9.31 -18.50 -7.10
C TRP A 55 -8.99 -19.95 -6.64
N HIS A 56 -9.99 -20.81 -6.59
CA HIS A 56 -9.77 -22.19 -6.13
C HIS A 56 -8.89 -23.01 -7.08
N GLN A 57 -8.92 -22.73 -8.38
CA GLN A 57 -8.08 -23.38 -9.39
C GLN A 57 -6.63 -22.90 -9.28
N ALA A 58 -6.41 -21.59 -9.10
CA ALA A 58 -5.08 -21.04 -8.87
C ALA A 58 -4.45 -21.61 -7.59
N VAL A 59 -5.22 -21.67 -6.50
CA VAL A 59 -4.80 -22.30 -5.23
C VAL A 59 -4.44 -23.77 -5.44
N ALA A 60 -5.31 -24.53 -6.11
CA ALA A 60 -5.07 -25.96 -6.38
C ALA A 60 -3.83 -26.21 -7.24
N ALA A 61 -3.53 -25.32 -8.21
CA ALA A 61 -2.33 -25.43 -9.04
C ALA A 61 -1.06 -25.31 -8.20
N PHE A 62 -0.94 -24.27 -7.36
CA PHE A 62 0.22 -24.11 -6.47
C PHE A 62 0.31 -25.20 -5.40
N GLN A 63 -0.82 -25.67 -4.88
CA GLN A 63 -0.85 -26.79 -3.94
C GLN A 63 -0.35 -28.08 -4.58
N ALA A 64 -0.73 -28.36 -5.84
CA ALA A 64 -0.25 -29.51 -6.59
C ALA A 64 1.27 -29.45 -6.83
N LEU A 65 1.79 -28.27 -7.23
CA LEU A 65 3.22 -28.03 -7.35
C LEU A 65 3.95 -28.27 -6.02
N ALA A 66 3.42 -27.76 -4.92
CA ALA A 66 4.01 -27.98 -3.61
C ALA A 66 4.05 -29.45 -3.21
N SER A 67 2.97 -30.20 -3.45
CA SER A 67 2.90 -31.62 -3.15
C SER A 67 3.82 -32.48 -4.04
N ALA A 68 4.07 -32.05 -5.28
CA ALA A 68 4.97 -32.76 -6.19
C ALA A 68 6.46 -32.49 -5.87
N HIS A 69 6.77 -31.37 -5.22
CA HIS A 69 8.14 -30.91 -4.99
C HIS A 69 8.37 -30.50 -3.52
N GLU A 70 7.95 -31.33 -2.56
CA GLU A 70 7.98 -31.04 -1.10
C GLU A 70 9.36 -30.67 -0.56
N ASN A 71 10.43 -31.14 -1.19
CA ASN A 71 11.80 -30.84 -0.76
C ASN A 71 12.26 -29.41 -1.13
N LEU A 72 11.60 -28.77 -2.10
CA LEU A 72 11.98 -27.44 -2.62
C LEU A 72 10.96 -26.35 -2.29
N THR A 73 9.75 -26.76 -1.92
CA THR A 73 8.61 -25.84 -1.84
C THR A 73 7.87 -25.93 -0.52
N THR A 74 7.16 -24.83 -0.19
CA THR A 74 6.13 -24.84 0.86
C THR A 74 4.86 -24.19 0.33
N PHE A 75 3.71 -24.60 0.88
CA PHE A 75 2.42 -23.97 0.62
C PHE A 75 1.69 -23.78 1.94
N GLN A 76 1.46 -22.53 2.33
CA GLN A 76 0.91 -22.20 3.64
C GLN A 76 -0.16 -21.12 3.57
N VAL A 77 -1.03 -21.10 4.58
CA VAL A 77 -1.97 -20.00 4.82
C VAL A 77 -1.27 -18.94 5.67
N PHE A 78 -1.24 -17.71 5.20
CA PHE A 78 -0.68 -16.59 5.97
C PHE A 78 -1.74 -15.68 6.60
N GLY A 79 -3.01 -15.83 6.23
CA GLY A 79 -4.09 -15.05 6.79
C GLY A 79 -5.46 -15.37 6.23
N THR A 80 -6.43 -14.55 6.56
CA THR A 80 -7.83 -14.70 6.14
C THR A 80 -8.32 -13.40 5.50
N SER A 81 -8.94 -13.52 4.32
CA SER A 81 -9.54 -12.39 3.60
C SER A 81 -10.86 -11.92 4.22
N ASP A 82 -11.37 -10.76 3.80
CA ASP A 82 -12.66 -10.21 4.27
C ASP A 82 -13.87 -11.10 3.97
N VAL A 83 -13.76 -12.03 3.00
CA VAL A 83 -14.80 -13.05 2.74
C VAL A 83 -14.61 -14.33 3.56
N GLY A 84 -13.68 -14.35 4.52
CA GLY A 84 -13.41 -15.51 5.35
C GLY A 84 -12.70 -16.66 4.63
N ARG A 85 -12.12 -16.41 3.45
CA ARG A 85 -11.32 -17.39 2.72
C ARG A 85 -9.83 -17.21 3.03
N PRO A 86 -9.04 -18.30 3.04
CA PRO A 86 -7.61 -18.21 3.34
C PRO A 86 -6.84 -17.47 2.26
N LEU A 87 -5.79 -16.78 2.70
CA LEU A 87 -4.75 -16.18 1.88
C LEU A 87 -3.54 -17.11 1.89
N HIS A 88 -3.02 -17.45 0.72
CA HIS A 88 -1.97 -18.45 0.56
C HIS A 88 -0.65 -17.84 0.10
N LEU A 89 0.44 -18.41 0.59
CA LEU A 89 1.80 -18.16 0.14
C LEU A 89 2.41 -19.48 -0.33
N PHE A 90 2.87 -19.50 -1.56
CA PHE A 90 3.70 -20.56 -2.13
C PHE A 90 5.14 -20.11 -2.14
N THR A 91 6.08 -20.97 -1.71
CA THR A 91 7.51 -20.62 -1.76
C THR A 91 8.33 -21.69 -2.45
N ILE A 92 9.37 -21.26 -3.16
CA ILE A 92 10.43 -22.11 -3.73
C ILE A 92 11.73 -21.69 -3.05
N GLY A 93 12.48 -22.64 -2.49
CA GLY A 93 13.72 -22.36 -1.76
C GLY A 93 13.50 -22.02 -0.27
N SER A 94 14.56 -21.68 0.43
CA SER A 94 14.52 -21.41 1.87
C SER A 94 14.20 -19.95 2.18
N PRO A 95 13.29 -19.66 3.12
CA PRO A 95 13.00 -18.27 3.54
C PRO A 95 14.20 -17.59 4.26
N THR A 96 15.26 -18.33 4.55
CA THR A 96 16.52 -17.78 5.11
C THR A 96 17.56 -17.45 4.04
N SER A 97 17.23 -17.59 2.77
CA SER A 97 18.11 -17.26 1.63
C SER A 97 18.52 -15.78 1.62
N ASP A 98 19.67 -15.50 1.03
CA ASP A 98 20.22 -14.14 0.92
C ASP A 98 19.44 -13.27 -0.08
N LEU A 99 18.83 -13.87 -1.10
CA LEU A 99 17.93 -13.19 -2.01
C LEU A 99 16.49 -13.68 -1.79
N ARG A 100 15.59 -12.76 -1.48
CA ARG A 100 14.17 -13.05 -1.28
C ARG A 100 13.31 -12.20 -2.21
N ILE A 101 12.59 -12.87 -3.10
CA ILE A 101 11.70 -12.24 -4.09
C ILE A 101 10.26 -12.58 -3.73
N LEU A 102 9.42 -11.56 -3.54
CA LEU A 102 7.98 -11.71 -3.30
C LEU A 102 7.21 -11.27 -4.54
N ILE A 103 6.32 -12.13 -5.02
CA ILE A 103 5.41 -11.83 -6.14
C ILE A 103 3.98 -11.83 -5.63
N ASN A 104 3.31 -10.71 -5.80
CA ASN A 104 1.90 -10.53 -5.47
C ASN A 104 1.05 -10.53 -6.73
N ASN A 105 0.08 -11.42 -6.81
CA ASN A 105 -0.80 -11.52 -7.96
C ASN A 105 -2.22 -11.12 -7.61
N ALA A 106 -2.89 -10.52 -8.59
CA ALA A 106 -4.31 -10.22 -8.56
C ALA A 106 -4.73 -9.39 -7.32
N ILE A 107 -3.98 -8.34 -6.98
CA ILE A 107 -4.49 -7.28 -6.11
C ILE A 107 -5.74 -6.66 -6.76
N HIS A 108 -5.74 -6.59 -8.09
CA HIS A 108 -6.90 -6.36 -8.93
C HIS A 108 -7.21 -7.62 -9.75
N PRO A 109 -8.16 -8.46 -9.33
CA PRO A 109 -8.42 -9.73 -10.02
C PRO A 109 -8.96 -9.59 -11.46
N GLY A 110 -9.30 -8.38 -11.88
CA GLY A 110 -9.55 -8.05 -13.28
C GLY A 110 -8.28 -7.96 -14.13
N GLU A 111 -7.09 -8.07 -13.54
CA GLU A 111 -5.76 -7.95 -14.13
C GLU A 111 -4.96 -9.26 -13.95
N PRO A 112 -5.47 -10.39 -14.45
CA PRO A 112 -5.01 -11.71 -14.00
C PRO A 112 -3.78 -12.26 -14.72
N CYS A 113 -3.11 -11.52 -15.60
CA CYS A 113 -1.97 -12.02 -16.37
C CYS A 113 -0.84 -12.54 -15.48
N GLY A 114 -0.60 -11.90 -14.32
CA GLY A 114 0.39 -12.36 -13.35
C GLY A 114 0.06 -13.72 -12.73
N VAL A 115 -1.21 -14.04 -12.51
CA VAL A 115 -1.63 -15.36 -11.99
C VAL A 115 -1.21 -16.47 -12.95
N ASN A 116 -1.55 -16.31 -14.24
CA ASN A 116 -1.18 -17.28 -15.27
C ASN A 116 0.34 -17.36 -15.45
N ALA A 117 1.02 -16.21 -15.49
CA ALA A 117 2.48 -16.15 -15.63
C ALA A 117 3.21 -16.81 -14.45
N SER A 118 2.76 -16.56 -13.22
CA SER A 118 3.38 -17.15 -12.02
C SER A 118 3.17 -18.66 -11.92
N ILE A 119 2.02 -19.19 -12.32
CA ILE A 119 1.80 -20.65 -12.39
C ILE A 119 2.75 -21.27 -13.42
N ALA A 120 2.83 -20.70 -14.62
CA ALA A 120 3.71 -21.19 -15.67
C ALA A 120 5.18 -21.14 -15.24
N TRP A 121 5.61 -20.03 -14.65
CA TRP A 121 6.98 -19.85 -14.19
C TRP A 121 7.36 -20.81 -13.04
N ALA A 122 6.48 -20.97 -12.04
CA ALA A 122 6.73 -21.90 -10.95
C ALA A 122 6.82 -23.36 -11.46
N THR A 123 5.97 -23.72 -12.43
CA THR A 123 6.02 -25.05 -13.08
C THR A 123 7.37 -25.25 -13.79
N GLU A 124 7.79 -24.27 -14.61
CA GLU A 124 9.05 -24.32 -15.34
C GLU A 124 10.27 -24.45 -14.42
N LEU A 125 10.33 -23.66 -13.35
CA LEU A 125 11.41 -23.70 -12.36
C LEU A 125 11.48 -25.06 -11.64
N LEU A 126 10.34 -25.66 -11.32
CA LEU A 126 10.30 -26.94 -10.62
C LEU A 126 10.54 -28.14 -11.53
N GLU A 127 10.24 -28.02 -12.83
CA GLU A 127 10.63 -29.00 -13.84
C GLU A 127 12.11 -28.93 -14.19
N ASN A 128 12.76 -27.77 -13.95
CA ASN A 128 14.18 -27.50 -14.22
C ASN A 128 14.86 -26.88 -12.97
N PRO A 129 15.02 -27.64 -11.88
CA PRO A 129 15.51 -27.11 -10.61
C PRO A 129 16.90 -26.45 -10.66
N GLU A 130 17.70 -26.81 -11.66
CA GLU A 130 19.02 -26.20 -11.92
C GLU A 130 18.93 -24.72 -12.35
N GLN A 131 17.76 -24.24 -12.73
CA GLN A 131 17.49 -22.82 -13.03
C GLN A 131 17.17 -22.01 -11.78
N ILE A 132 16.93 -22.66 -10.63
CA ILE A 132 16.72 -21.98 -9.37
C ILE A 132 18.09 -21.61 -8.81
N PRO A 133 18.41 -20.30 -8.68
CA PRO A 133 19.72 -19.90 -8.18
C PRO A 133 19.91 -20.33 -6.72
N ASP A 134 21.13 -20.74 -6.40
CA ASP A 134 21.52 -21.06 -5.03
C ASP A 134 21.22 -19.88 -4.09
N ASN A 135 20.83 -20.18 -2.87
CA ASN A 135 20.58 -19.19 -1.82
C ASN A 135 19.50 -18.13 -2.21
N THR A 136 18.52 -18.55 -3.01
CA THR A 136 17.38 -17.72 -3.43
C THR A 136 16.08 -18.31 -2.91
N CYS A 137 15.16 -17.45 -2.43
CA CYS A 137 13.79 -17.79 -2.09
C CYS A 137 12.80 -16.97 -2.90
N ILE A 138 11.92 -17.64 -3.61
CA ILE A 138 10.82 -17.02 -4.35
C ILE A 138 9.52 -17.31 -3.61
N ALA A 139 8.79 -16.27 -3.24
CA ALA A 139 7.49 -16.36 -2.61
C ALA A 139 6.42 -15.80 -3.54
N ILE A 140 5.32 -16.52 -3.72
CA ILE A 140 4.23 -16.15 -4.63
C ILE A 140 2.91 -16.17 -3.85
N VAL A 141 2.19 -15.05 -3.88
CA VAL A 141 0.78 -14.96 -3.48
C VAL A 141 -0.07 -15.29 -4.70
N PRO A 142 -0.78 -16.45 -4.73
CA PRO A 142 -1.52 -16.89 -5.91
C PRO A 142 -2.61 -15.92 -6.36
N MET A 143 -3.37 -15.39 -5.41
CA MET A 143 -4.42 -14.39 -5.62
C MET A 143 -4.66 -13.64 -4.31
N TYR A 144 -4.21 -12.38 -4.23
CA TYR A 144 -4.30 -11.58 -3.02
C TYR A 144 -5.72 -11.11 -2.72
N ASN A 145 -6.43 -10.56 -3.72
CA ASN A 145 -7.80 -10.09 -3.56
C ASN A 145 -8.80 -11.21 -3.82
N VAL A 146 -8.94 -12.13 -2.87
CA VAL A 146 -9.87 -13.27 -2.99
C VAL A 146 -11.31 -12.80 -3.17
N GLY A 147 -11.74 -11.77 -2.44
CA GLY A 147 -13.10 -11.23 -2.53
C GLY A 147 -13.46 -10.71 -3.92
N GLY A 148 -12.53 -10.00 -4.56
CA GLY A 148 -12.66 -9.56 -5.95
C GLY A 148 -12.55 -10.73 -6.93
N GLY A 149 -11.67 -11.71 -6.66
CA GLY A 149 -11.47 -12.91 -7.48
C GLY A 149 -12.70 -13.80 -7.58
N LEU A 150 -13.51 -13.87 -6.51
CA LEU A 150 -14.77 -14.60 -6.49
C LEU A 150 -15.92 -13.87 -7.23
N ARG A 151 -15.75 -12.58 -7.55
CA ARG A 151 -16.74 -11.76 -8.28
C ARG A 151 -16.42 -11.74 -9.78
N ARG A 152 -16.45 -12.92 -10.39
CA ARG A 152 -16.15 -13.07 -11.83
C ARG A 152 -17.19 -12.42 -12.73
N ASN A 153 -16.69 -11.84 -13.80
CA ASN A 153 -17.51 -11.21 -14.85
C ASN A 153 -16.70 -11.06 -16.14
N CYS A 154 -17.37 -10.74 -17.25
CA CYS A 154 -16.74 -10.54 -18.56
C CYS A 154 -16.43 -9.07 -18.89
N CYS A 155 -17.06 -8.12 -18.16
CA CYS A 155 -17.42 -6.90 -18.89
C CYS A 155 -17.11 -5.60 -18.13
N THR A 156 -16.70 -5.63 -16.87
CA THR A 156 -16.40 -4.44 -16.05
C THR A 156 -15.14 -3.67 -16.48
N ARG A 157 -14.28 -4.30 -17.30
CA ARG A 157 -13.09 -3.65 -17.88
C ARG A 157 -13.30 -3.45 -19.38
N ALA A 158 -14.08 -2.44 -19.72
CA ALA A 158 -14.53 -2.16 -21.08
C ALA A 158 -13.41 -2.02 -22.13
N ASN A 159 -12.21 -1.62 -21.70
CA ASN A 159 -11.07 -1.37 -22.57
C ASN A 159 -10.15 -2.59 -22.74
N GLN A 160 -10.34 -3.67 -21.96
CA GLN A 160 -9.37 -4.76 -21.87
C GLN A 160 -9.67 -5.88 -22.87
N LEU A 161 -8.66 -6.29 -23.66
CA LEU A 161 -8.75 -7.43 -24.55
C LEU A 161 -8.51 -8.75 -23.79
N GLY A 162 -9.62 -9.34 -23.30
CA GLY A 162 -9.56 -10.60 -22.56
C GLY A 162 -8.91 -10.50 -21.17
N PRO A 163 -8.89 -11.61 -20.44
CA PRO A 163 -9.51 -12.89 -20.80
C PRO A 163 -11.04 -12.82 -20.86
N GLU A 164 -11.69 -13.96 -21.21
CA GLU A 164 -13.15 -14.06 -21.36
C GLU A 164 -13.89 -13.71 -20.08
N GLU A 165 -13.36 -14.17 -18.94
CA GLU A 165 -13.86 -13.85 -17.61
C GLU A 165 -12.71 -13.54 -16.67
N TYR A 166 -12.95 -12.60 -15.76
CA TYR A 166 -11.98 -12.12 -14.79
C TYR A 166 -12.68 -11.64 -13.51
N GLY A 167 -11.95 -11.39 -12.45
CA GLY A 167 -12.49 -10.87 -11.19
C GLY A 167 -12.74 -9.36 -11.21
N PHE A 168 -13.20 -8.84 -10.08
CA PHE A 168 -13.50 -7.43 -9.88
C PHE A 168 -12.36 -6.72 -9.14
N ARG A 169 -12.15 -5.43 -9.41
CA ARG A 169 -11.07 -4.63 -8.81
C ARG A 169 -11.17 -4.53 -7.28
N GLY A 170 -12.34 -4.13 -6.78
CA GLY A 170 -12.56 -3.97 -5.34
C GLY A 170 -12.68 -5.31 -4.60
N ASN A 171 -12.28 -5.32 -3.35
CA ASN A 171 -12.45 -6.47 -2.47
C ASN A 171 -13.93 -6.64 -2.04
N ALA A 172 -14.20 -7.52 -1.06
CA ALA A 172 -15.55 -7.77 -0.55
C ALA A 172 -16.22 -6.52 0.07
N ARG A 173 -15.42 -5.58 0.57
CA ARG A 173 -15.86 -4.30 1.12
C ARG A 173 -15.84 -3.16 0.08
N ASN A 174 -15.57 -3.48 -1.19
CA ASN A 174 -15.40 -2.53 -2.28
C ASN A 174 -14.22 -1.56 -2.08
N LEU A 175 -13.18 -1.99 -1.36
CA LEU A 175 -11.93 -1.27 -1.21
C LEU A 175 -10.94 -1.68 -2.30
N ASP A 176 -10.14 -0.74 -2.79
CA ASP A 176 -8.97 -1.01 -3.60
C ASP A 176 -7.81 -1.41 -2.68
N LEU A 177 -7.40 -2.70 -2.72
CA LEU A 177 -6.31 -3.19 -1.88
C LEU A 177 -4.96 -2.54 -2.21
N ASN A 178 -4.78 -2.01 -3.44
CA ASN A 178 -3.61 -1.19 -3.79
C ASN A 178 -3.73 0.28 -3.31
N ARG A 179 -4.56 0.52 -2.30
CA ARG A 179 -4.69 1.77 -1.54
C ARG A 179 -4.75 1.49 -0.04
N ASP A 180 -4.55 0.23 0.36
CA ASP A 180 -4.84 -0.24 1.72
C ASP A 180 -3.59 -0.60 2.55
N PHE A 181 -2.38 -0.49 1.98
CA PHE A 181 -1.15 -0.95 2.63
C PHE A 181 -0.81 -0.22 3.94
N ILE A 182 -1.24 1.03 4.10
CA ILE A 182 -1.02 1.80 5.34
C ILE A 182 -2.23 1.79 6.26
N LYS A 183 -3.40 2.11 5.71
CA LYS A 183 -4.61 2.19 6.54
C LYS A 183 -5.09 0.82 7.03
N CYS A 184 -4.75 -0.27 6.30
CA CYS A 184 -5.07 -1.65 6.68
C CYS A 184 -6.50 -1.83 7.18
N ASP A 185 -7.47 -1.34 6.40
CA ASP A 185 -8.90 -1.45 6.73
C ASP A 185 -9.44 -2.85 6.44
N SER A 186 -8.78 -3.59 5.56
CA SER A 186 -9.12 -4.95 5.22
C SER A 186 -8.32 -5.97 6.04
N ARG A 187 -8.89 -7.15 6.26
CA ARG A 187 -8.14 -8.30 6.80
C ARG A 187 -7.01 -8.71 5.87
N ASN A 188 -7.21 -8.54 4.57
CA ASN A 188 -6.18 -8.80 3.56
C ASN A 188 -4.92 -7.99 3.85
N ALA A 189 -5.05 -6.67 4.07
CA ALA A 189 -3.91 -5.79 4.26
C ALA A 189 -3.17 -6.08 5.58
N LEU A 190 -3.89 -6.28 6.69
CA LEU A 190 -3.27 -6.67 7.96
C LEU A 190 -2.45 -7.96 7.81
N ALA A 191 -3.06 -9.01 7.23
CA ALA A 191 -2.37 -10.29 7.04
C ALA A 191 -1.18 -10.18 6.07
N PHE A 192 -1.31 -9.35 5.01
CA PHE A 192 -0.22 -9.14 4.06
C PHE A 192 0.96 -8.44 4.71
N ASN A 193 0.71 -7.39 5.51
CA ASN A 193 1.79 -6.66 6.19
C ASN A 193 2.54 -7.57 7.17
N GLU A 194 1.83 -8.39 7.97
CA GLU A 194 2.46 -9.39 8.83
C GLU A 194 3.32 -10.40 8.04
N MET A 195 2.80 -10.90 6.92
CA MET A 195 3.52 -11.81 6.04
C MET A 195 4.74 -11.12 5.41
N PHE A 196 4.57 -9.89 4.90
CA PHE A 196 5.61 -9.11 4.23
C PHE A 196 6.80 -8.86 5.16
N VAL A 197 6.53 -8.39 6.37
CA VAL A 197 7.59 -8.11 7.35
C VAL A 197 8.29 -9.38 7.80
N ARG A 198 7.56 -10.49 7.99
CA ARG A 198 8.14 -11.80 8.36
C ARG A 198 9.00 -12.37 7.24
N PHE A 199 8.55 -12.26 6.00
CA PHE A 199 9.31 -12.71 4.83
C PHE A 199 10.49 -11.78 4.53
N ASP A 200 10.36 -10.46 4.77
CA ASP A 200 11.34 -9.38 4.54
C ASP A 200 11.95 -9.47 3.13
N PRO A 201 11.17 -9.28 2.06
CA PRO A 201 11.65 -9.43 0.70
C PRO A 201 12.71 -8.39 0.35
N ASP A 202 13.68 -8.78 -0.46
CA ASP A 202 14.64 -7.86 -1.06
C ASP A 202 14.04 -7.19 -2.30
N ILE A 203 13.24 -7.97 -3.05
CA ILE A 203 12.52 -7.53 -4.23
C ILE A 203 11.03 -7.87 -4.07
N PHE A 204 10.18 -6.91 -4.36
CA PHE A 204 8.73 -7.06 -4.34
C PHE A 204 8.14 -6.75 -5.72
N VAL A 205 7.45 -7.70 -6.32
CA VAL A 205 6.76 -7.54 -7.62
C VAL A 205 5.24 -7.57 -7.38
N ASP A 206 4.54 -6.56 -7.86
CA ASP A 206 3.08 -6.53 -7.93
C ASP A 206 2.63 -6.55 -9.38
N THR A 207 1.76 -7.51 -9.76
CA THR A 207 1.41 -7.74 -11.16
C THR A 207 0.09 -7.07 -11.53
N HIS A 208 0.13 -6.19 -12.55
CA HIS A 208 -0.98 -5.35 -12.98
C HIS A 208 -1.25 -5.39 -14.49
N THR A 209 -2.30 -4.69 -14.89
CA THR A 209 -2.65 -4.41 -16.29
C THR A 209 -3.00 -2.93 -16.42
N SER A 210 -2.22 -2.21 -17.22
CA SER A 210 -2.37 -0.77 -17.44
C SER A 210 -3.67 -0.39 -18.12
N ASN A 211 -4.07 0.87 -17.92
CA ASN A 211 -5.12 1.55 -18.65
C ASN A 211 -4.52 2.80 -19.30
N GLY A 212 -5.17 3.41 -20.28
CA GLY A 212 -4.80 4.71 -20.86
C GLY A 212 -4.46 4.66 -22.34
N ALA A 213 -3.33 5.25 -22.74
CA ALA A 213 -2.90 5.37 -24.13
C ALA A 213 -2.58 4.02 -24.79
N ASP A 214 -2.63 3.98 -26.12
CA ASP A 214 -2.15 2.83 -26.90
C ASP A 214 -0.71 3.06 -27.38
N TYR A 215 0.15 2.04 -27.17
CA TYR A 215 1.56 2.05 -27.51
C TYR A 215 2.04 0.65 -27.91
N GLN A 216 3.28 0.54 -28.43
CA GLN A 216 3.75 -0.72 -29.00
C GLN A 216 4.10 -1.79 -27.96
N PRO A 217 4.81 -1.50 -26.83
CA PRO A 217 5.18 -2.51 -25.84
C PRO A 217 3.99 -3.26 -25.24
N ALA A 218 4.21 -4.54 -24.94
CA ALA A 218 3.20 -5.35 -24.23
C ALA A 218 3.27 -5.15 -22.70
N LEU A 219 4.40 -4.67 -22.20
CA LEU A 219 4.66 -4.47 -20.78
C LEU A 219 5.29 -3.09 -20.54
N THR A 220 4.81 -2.38 -19.55
CA THR A 220 5.47 -1.22 -18.94
C THR A 220 5.79 -1.51 -17.48
N LEU A 221 6.74 -0.79 -16.91
CA LEU A 221 7.25 -1.03 -15.58
C LEU A 221 7.18 0.24 -14.75
N ILE A 222 6.60 0.13 -13.54
CA ILE A 222 6.83 1.08 -12.46
C ILE A 222 7.92 0.48 -11.59
N THR A 223 9.01 1.23 -11.40
CA THR A 223 10.09 0.88 -10.48
C THR A 223 9.94 1.73 -9.23
N THR A 224 10.23 1.21 -8.03
CA THR A 224 10.31 2.07 -6.83
C THR A 224 11.08 3.34 -7.16
N GLN A 225 10.44 4.48 -6.92
CA GLN A 225 10.99 5.78 -7.33
C GLN A 225 12.32 6.05 -6.61
N PRO A 226 13.46 6.23 -7.34
CA PRO A 226 14.79 6.29 -6.75
C PRO A 226 14.98 7.45 -5.78
N ASP A 227 14.50 8.67 -6.10
CA ASP A 227 14.63 9.83 -5.21
C ASP A 227 13.91 9.62 -3.87
N LYS A 228 12.76 8.92 -3.90
CA LYS A 228 12.03 8.52 -2.70
C LYS A 228 12.77 7.42 -1.94
N LEU A 229 13.31 6.42 -2.61
CA LEU A 229 14.06 5.34 -1.99
C LEU A 229 15.31 5.89 -1.29
N GLY A 230 16.06 6.74 -2.00
CA GLY A 230 17.24 7.44 -1.52
C GLY A 230 18.49 6.55 -1.35
N GLY A 231 19.63 7.21 -1.17
CA GLY A 231 20.89 6.59 -0.80
C GLY A 231 21.49 5.59 -1.79
N PRO A 232 22.38 4.69 -1.33
CA PRO A 232 23.13 3.79 -2.22
C PRO A 232 22.25 2.77 -2.94
N LEU A 233 21.16 2.33 -2.30
CA LEU A 233 20.21 1.39 -2.91
C LEU A 233 19.50 2.02 -4.11
N ALA A 234 19.11 3.29 -4.01
CA ALA A 234 18.48 4.03 -5.09
C ALA A 234 19.43 4.25 -6.27
N ALA A 235 20.65 4.70 -5.97
CA ALA A 235 21.66 4.95 -6.99
C ALA A 235 21.99 3.67 -7.80
N TRP A 236 22.11 2.54 -7.14
CA TRP A 236 22.34 1.26 -7.82
C TRP A 236 21.11 0.82 -8.61
N LEU A 237 19.89 0.95 -8.06
CA LEU A 237 18.66 0.60 -8.77
C LEU A 237 18.52 1.38 -10.07
N GLU A 238 18.77 2.68 -10.04
CA GLU A 238 18.62 3.59 -11.18
C GLU A 238 19.71 3.41 -12.24
N ASN A 239 20.98 3.30 -11.81
CA ASN A 239 22.12 3.35 -12.72
C ASN A 239 22.57 1.97 -13.21
N ASP A 240 22.25 0.90 -12.47
CA ASP A 240 22.75 -0.44 -12.77
C ASP A 240 21.62 -1.46 -12.97
N PHE A 241 20.75 -1.67 -11.98
CA PHE A 241 19.83 -2.80 -11.99
C PHE A 241 18.66 -2.61 -12.97
N ALA A 242 17.94 -1.50 -12.92
CA ALA A 242 16.81 -1.26 -13.82
C ALA A 242 17.24 -1.18 -15.30
N PRO A 243 18.34 -0.49 -15.67
CA PRO A 243 18.86 -0.55 -17.04
C PRO A 243 19.18 -1.97 -17.54
N GLN A 244 19.73 -2.84 -16.67
CA GLN A 244 19.97 -4.24 -17.02
C GLN A 244 18.66 -4.98 -17.31
N LEU A 245 17.62 -4.79 -16.51
CA LEU A 245 16.30 -5.41 -16.74
C LEU A 245 15.74 -4.99 -18.11
N TYR A 246 15.74 -3.69 -18.42
CA TYR A 246 15.27 -3.19 -19.73
C TYR A 246 16.09 -3.77 -20.89
N ALA A 247 17.42 -3.82 -20.77
CA ALA A 247 18.29 -4.34 -21.80
C ALA A 247 18.11 -5.86 -22.02
N ARG A 248 17.96 -6.63 -20.96
CA ARG A 248 17.75 -8.09 -21.04
C ARG A 248 16.37 -8.42 -21.62
N MET A 249 15.31 -7.71 -21.21
CA MET A 249 13.97 -7.86 -21.79
C MET A 249 13.96 -7.54 -23.29
N ALA A 250 14.63 -6.46 -23.70
CA ALA A 250 14.77 -6.12 -25.13
C ALA A 250 15.50 -7.20 -25.92
N LYS A 251 16.58 -7.80 -25.38
CA LYS A 251 17.30 -8.93 -26.00
C LYS A 251 16.42 -10.16 -26.18
N ARG A 252 15.43 -10.35 -25.32
CA ARG A 252 14.44 -11.44 -25.39
C ARG A 252 13.25 -11.13 -26.32
N GLY A 253 13.24 -9.96 -26.95
CA GLY A 253 12.18 -9.52 -27.87
C GLY A 253 10.99 -8.85 -27.18
N GLU A 254 11.01 -8.71 -25.86
CA GLU A 254 9.96 -8.07 -25.06
C GLU A 254 10.45 -6.69 -24.57
N ARG A 255 10.47 -5.71 -25.46
CA ARG A 255 10.88 -4.35 -25.10
C ARG A 255 9.91 -3.74 -24.11
N MET A 256 10.41 -3.29 -22.98
CA MET A 256 9.67 -2.51 -21.98
C MET A 256 9.98 -1.02 -22.09
N ILE A 257 9.08 -0.20 -21.53
CA ILE A 257 9.27 1.23 -21.26
C ILE A 257 8.73 1.54 -19.85
N PRO A 258 9.07 2.69 -19.26
CA PRO A 258 8.41 3.16 -18.04
C PRO A 258 6.90 3.25 -18.21
N TYR A 259 6.16 3.21 -17.10
CA TYR A 259 4.71 3.34 -17.08
C TYR A 259 4.26 4.63 -17.76
N VAL A 260 3.23 4.53 -18.61
CA VAL A 260 2.78 5.65 -19.45
C VAL A 260 1.78 6.51 -18.70
N ASN A 261 2.28 7.44 -17.93
CA ASN A 261 1.50 8.50 -17.27
C ASN A 261 1.69 9.80 -18.07
N SER A 262 0.82 10.04 -19.05
CA SER A 262 0.95 11.16 -20.00
C SER A 262 0.77 12.51 -19.31
N ILE A 263 1.65 13.47 -19.60
CA ILE A 263 1.55 14.87 -19.13
C ILE A 263 0.41 15.58 -19.84
N GLU A 264 0.25 15.29 -21.13
CA GLU A 264 -0.83 15.83 -21.98
C GLU A 264 -1.84 14.73 -22.33
N SER A 265 -2.70 15.02 -23.30
CA SER A 265 -3.73 14.08 -23.78
C SER A 265 -3.16 12.83 -24.46
N THR A 266 -1.91 12.89 -24.92
CA THR A 266 -1.21 11.81 -25.61
C THR A 266 0.25 11.72 -25.17
N PRO A 267 0.89 10.52 -25.21
CA PRO A 267 2.26 10.34 -24.71
C PRO A 267 3.33 11.11 -25.46
N ASP A 268 3.07 11.52 -26.69
CA ASP A 268 4.05 12.28 -27.48
C ASP A 268 4.27 13.71 -26.97
N GLY A 269 3.41 14.22 -26.09
CA GLY A 269 3.62 15.44 -25.30
C GLY A 269 4.51 15.25 -24.06
N GLY A 270 4.89 14.02 -23.76
CA GLY A 270 5.73 13.66 -22.61
C GLY A 270 5.00 12.77 -21.60
N ILE A 271 5.80 12.11 -20.77
CA ILE A 271 5.31 11.32 -19.63
C ILE A 271 6.03 11.73 -18.34
N VAL A 272 5.33 11.58 -17.22
CA VAL A 272 5.90 11.70 -15.88
C VAL A 272 5.90 10.33 -15.21
N ASP A 273 6.97 9.99 -14.53
CA ASP A 273 7.08 8.74 -13.80
C ASP A 273 6.04 8.64 -12.68
N PHE A 274 5.74 7.43 -12.25
CA PHE A 274 4.72 7.23 -11.23
C PHE A 274 5.36 7.23 -9.84
N LEU A 275 5.00 8.21 -9.01
CA LEU A 275 5.42 8.26 -7.61
C LEU A 275 4.47 7.43 -6.75
N GLU A 276 4.89 6.24 -6.37
CA GLU A 276 4.14 5.44 -5.41
C GLU A 276 4.30 6.00 -4.00
N THR A 277 3.22 6.52 -3.46
CA THR A 277 3.14 6.85 -2.04
C THR A 277 2.95 5.57 -1.22
N PRO A 278 3.14 5.60 0.11
CA PRO A 278 3.05 4.39 0.95
C PRO A 278 1.75 3.58 0.87
N ARG A 279 0.64 4.17 0.43
CA ARG A 279 -0.63 3.46 0.24
C ARG A 279 -0.60 2.39 -0.85
N TYR A 280 0.34 2.50 -1.81
CA TYR A 280 0.54 1.56 -2.91
C TYR A 280 1.50 0.43 -2.50
N SER A 281 1.43 -0.70 -3.20
CA SER A 281 2.25 -1.89 -2.96
C SER A 281 3.75 -1.61 -2.92
N THR A 282 4.30 -1.06 -3.98
CA THR A 282 5.74 -0.77 -4.10
C THR A 282 6.15 0.41 -3.22
N GLY A 283 5.27 1.39 -3.03
CA GLY A 283 5.45 2.48 -2.08
C GLY A 283 5.55 2.01 -0.63
N TYR A 284 4.75 1.00 -0.25
CA TYR A 284 4.85 0.31 1.04
C TYR A 284 6.15 -0.48 1.15
N GLY A 285 6.53 -1.23 0.11
CA GLY A 285 7.79 -1.96 0.07
C GLY A 285 9.01 -1.06 0.34
N ALA A 286 9.00 0.17 -0.20
CA ALA A 286 10.04 1.16 0.01
C ALA A 286 10.20 1.59 1.48
N LEU A 287 9.13 1.53 2.31
CA LEU A 287 9.22 1.80 3.75
C LEU A 287 10.08 0.76 4.49
N HIS A 288 10.18 -0.44 3.94
CA HIS A 288 11.02 -1.54 4.43
C HIS A 288 12.33 -1.68 3.65
N HIS A 289 12.67 -0.66 2.83
CA HIS A 289 13.84 -0.65 1.95
C HIS A 289 13.88 -1.84 0.97
N ALA A 290 12.73 -2.39 0.59
CA ALA A 290 12.61 -3.35 -0.49
C ALA A 290 12.54 -2.63 -1.83
N ILE A 291 13.12 -3.23 -2.87
CA ILE A 291 12.99 -2.77 -4.25
C ILE A 291 11.64 -3.25 -4.78
N GLY A 292 10.81 -2.36 -5.25
CA GLY A 292 9.50 -2.68 -5.79
C GLY A 292 9.44 -2.55 -7.30
N PHE A 293 8.73 -3.47 -7.93
CA PHE A 293 8.36 -3.41 -9.35
C PHE A 293 6.87 -3.64 -9.51
N THR A 294 6.20 -2.74 -10.21
CA THR A 294 4.83 -2.98 -10.67
C THR A 294 4.87 -3.24 -12.17
N THR A 295 4.56 -4.48 -12.56
CA THR A 295 4.42 -4.79 -13.98
C THR A 295 3.05 -4.34 -14.47
N GLU A 296 3.02 -3.53 -15.52
CA GLU A 296 1.80 -2.99 -16.11
C GLU A 296 1.63 -3.54 -17.52
N ALA A 297 1.00 -4.72 -17.62
CA ALA A 297 0.75 -5.35 -18.92
C ALA A 297 -0.32 -4.55 -19.68
N HIS A 298 -0.06 -4.26 -20.98
CA HIS A 298 -0.89 -3.35 -21.75
C HIS A 298 -2.27 -3.95 -22.10
N MET A 299 -3.33 -3.36 -21.56
CA MET A 299 -4.71 -3.87 -21.66
C MET A 299 -5.20 -4.09 -23.10
N LEU A 300 -4.71 -3.32 -24.07
CA LEU A 300 -5.10 -3.40 -25.47
C LEU A 300 -4.33 -4.48 -26.27
N LYS A 301 -3.44 -5.23 -25.62
CA LYS A 301 -2.79 -6.43 -26.19
C LYS A 301 -3.61 -7.68 -25.88
N PRO A 302 -3.55 -8.72 -26.73
CA PRO A 302 -4.16 -10.01 -26.43
C PRO A 302 -3.72 -10.56 -25.07
N PHE A 303 -4.62 -11.26 -24.37
CA PHE A 303 -4.34 -11.77 -23.03
C PHE A 303 -3.10 -12.68 -23.01
N SER A 304 -2.97 -13.58 -23.98
CA SER A 304 -1.80 -14.46 -24.10
C SER A 304 -0.48 -13.70 -24.23
N GLN A 305 -0.46 -12.59 -24.97
CA GLN A 305 0.74 -11.75 -25.12
C GLN A 305 1.09 -11.06 -23.79
N ARG A 306 0.09 -10.59 -23.04
CA ARG A 306 0.29 -10.00 -21.70
C ARG A 306 0.85 -11.01 -20.71
N VAL A 307 0.33 -12.25 -20.72
CA VAL A 307 0.86 -13.35 -19.89
C VAL A 307 2.31 -13.66 -20.27
N SER A 308 2.61 -13.79 -21.57
CA SER A 308 3.97 -14.07 -22.05
C SER A 308 4.97 -12.99 -21.66
N ALA A 309 4.62 -11.71 -21.81
CA ALA A 309 5.49 -10.60 -21.43
C ALA A 309 5.74 -10.53 -19.92
N THR A 310 4.70 -10.82 -19.09
CA THR A 310 4.85 -10.89 -17.64
C THR A 310 5.72 -12.08 -17.23
N LEU A 311 5.54 -13.25 -17.84
CA LEU A 311 6.36 -14.43 -17.58
C LEU A 311 7.84 -14.16 -17.93
N GLU A 312 8.09 -13.54 -19.07
CA GLU A 312 9.45 -13.20 -19.47
C GLU A 312 10.12 -12.20 -18.51
N PHE A 313 9.35 -11.24 -18.00
CA PHE A 313 9.83 -10.33 -16.95
C PHE A 313 10.24 -11.09 -15.68
N LEU A 314 9.45 -12.06 -15.22
CA LEU A 314 9.78 -12.84 -14.02
C LEU A 314 11.07 -13.66 -14.22
N ARG A 315 11.28 -14.23 -15.41
CA ARG A 315 12.52 -14.94 -15.78
C ARG A 315 13.73 -14.02 -15.74
N VAL A 316 13.63 -12.89 -16.44
CA VAL A 316 14.71 -11.89 -16.53
C VAL A 316 15.02 -11.28 -15.17
N LEU A 317 13.99 -11.01 -14.36
CA LEU A 317 14.17 -10.51 -13.00
C LEU A 317 14.96 -11.48 -12.14
N LEU A 318 14.61 -12.77 -12.14
CA LEU A 318 15.33 -13.80 -11.39
C LEU A 318 16.78 -13.91 -11.83
N GLU A 319 17.03 -14.01 -13.15
CA GLU A 319 18.39 -14.09 -13.70
C GLU A 319 19.25 -12.87 -13.30
N THR A 320 18.68 -11.67 -13.38
CA THR A 320 19.41 -10.44 -13.05
C THR A 320 19.63 -10.32 -11.54
N ALA A 321 18.62 -10.63 -10.73
CA ALA A 321 18.73 -10.53 -9.28
C ALA A 321 19.64 -11.60 -8.66
N ALA A 322 19.72 -12.78 -9.27
CA ALA A 322 20.57 -13.87 -8.79
C ALA A 322 22.06 -13.54 -8.88
N GLU A 323 22.46 -12.74 -9.85
CA GLU A 323 23.84 -12.25 -10.01
C GLU A 323 24.23 -11.29 -8.89
N GLU A 324 23.25 -10.63 -8.25
CA GLU A 324 23.43 -9.51 -7.33
C GLU A 324 22.87 -9.76 -5.90
N GLY A 325 22.37 -10.97 -5.60
CA GLY A 325 21.57 -11.23 -4.40
C GLY A 325 22.19 -10.77 -3.07
N GLY A 326 23.43 -11.17 -2.79
CA GLY A 326 24.13 -10.74 -1.56
C GLY A 326 24.43 -9.23 -1.54
N TYR A 327 24.64 -8.62 -2.71
CA TYR A 327 24.88 -7.20 -2.85
C TYR A 327 23.61 -6.39 -2.57
N ILE A 328 22.45 -6.81 -3.09
CA ILE A 328 21.15 -6.17 -2.82
C ILE A 328 20.90 -6.11 -1.31
N ARG A 329 21.08 -7.23 -0.60
CA ARG A 329 20.90 -7.28 0.85
C ARG A 329 21.84 -6.33 1.60
N ASN A 330 23.11 -6.24 1.18
CA ASN A 330 24.07 -5.31 1.77
C ASN A 330 23.63 -3.85 1.55
N LEU A 331 23.22 -3.50 0.34
CA LEU A 331 22.72 -2.15 0.03
C LEU A 331 21.49 -1.79 0.88
N ARG A 332 20.55 -2.73 1.09
CA ARG A 332 19.41 -2.53 2.00
C ARG A 332 19.83 -2.24 3.43
N GLN A 333 20.84 -2.95 3.93
CA GLN A 333 21.39 -2.71 5.29
C GLN A 333 22.05 -1.32 5.38
N GLN A 334 22.85 -0.95 4.39
CA GLN A 334 23.46 0.38 4.32
C GLN A 334 22.40 1.48 4.28
N GLN A 335 21.33 1.29 3.51
CA GLN A 335 20.22 2.23 3.40
C GLN A 335 19.49 2.42 4.73
N ARG A 336 19.24 1.33 5.49
CA ARG A 336 18.66 1.40 6.84
C ARG A 336 19.55 2.21 7.79
N ALA A 337 20.85 1.97 7.77
CA ALA A 337 21.81 2.69 8.60
C ALA A 337 21.88 4.19 8.22
N ALA A 338 21.90 4.50 6.92
CA ALA A 338 21.89 5.87 6.43
C ALA A 338 20.62 6.62 6.85
N PHE A 339 19.45 5.98 6.77
CA PHE A 339 18.19 6.57 7.24
C PHE A 339 18.25 6.94 8.72
N LEU A 340 18.69 6.02 9.58
CA LEU A 340 18.79 6.24 11.02
C LEU A 340 19.82 7.32 11.39
N SER A 341 20.85 7.54 10.57
CA SER A 341 21.84 8.59 10.81
C SER A 341 21.34 9.99 10.49
N SER A 342 20.28 10.13 9.68
CA SER A 342 19.69 11.41 9.29
C SER A 342 18.87 12.02 10.41
N ASP A 343 18.78 13.36 10.46
CA ASP A 343 17.93 14.07 11.43
C ASP A 343 16.50 14.29 10.92
N LEU A 344 16.35 14.36 9.60
CA LEU A 344 15.07 14.57 8.92
C LEU A 344 14.85 13.49 7.86
N ALA A 345 13.61 13.04 7.73
CA ALA A 345 13.16 12.19 6.65
C ALA A 345 12.19 12.95 5.73
N PRO A 346 12.36 12.87 4.40
CA PRO A 346 11.36 13.37 3.49
C PRO A 346 10.10 12.50 3.57
N VAL A 347 8.92 13.15 3.64
CA VAL A 347 7.61 12.48 3.82
C VAL A 347 6.57 12.89 2.77
N ALA A 348 6.94 13.76 1.84
CA ALA A 348 6.17 14.11 0.64
C ALA A 348 7.11 14.57 -0.46
N TRP A 349 6.73 14.33 -1.72
CA TRP A 349 7.52 14.68 -2.91
C TRP A 349 6.61 15.23 -4.01
N GLU A 350 7.21 15.92 -4.96
CA GLU A 350 6.59 16.31 -6.22
C GLU A 350 7.59 16.13 -7.37
N ALA A 351 7.07 16.01 -8.61
CA ALA A 351 7.93 15.91 -9.79
C ALA A 351 8.74 17.22 -9.98
N ASP A 352 10.04 17.09 -10.21
CA ASP A 352 10.88 18.23 -10.58
C ASP A 352 10.66 18.57 -12.04
N THR A 353 9.85 19.58 -12.30
CA THR A 353 9.54 20.03 -13.66
C THR A 353 10.70 20.78 -14.35
N THR A 354 11.82 21.00 -13.64
CA THR A 354 13.03 21.62 -14.20
C THR A 354 14.03 20.58 -14.73
N ALA A 355 13.94 19.32 -14.25
CA ALA A 355 14.75 18.18 -14.66
C ALA A 355 13.96 17.35 -15.69
N ILE A 356 14.12 17.67 -16.97
CA ILE A 356 13.43 16.99 -18.06
C ILE A 356 14.43 16.20 -18.88
N ASP A 357 14.26 14.87 -18.88
CA ASP A 357 15.02 13.97 -19.72
C ASP A 357 14.28 13.62 -21.02
N SER A 358 14.91 12.81 -21.85
CA SER A 358 14.39 12.34 -23.14
C SER A 358 14.27 10.84 -23.14
N LEU A 359 13.05 10.33 -23.41
CA LEU A 359 12.77 8.89 -23.55
C LEU A 359 12.47 8.55 -25.01
N SER A 360 13.14 7.52 -25.56
CA SER A 360 12.72 6.93 -26.85
C SER A 360 11.43 6.15 -26.66
N PHE A 361 10.32 6.70 -27.15
CA PHE A 361 8.97 6.18 -26.96
C PHE A 361 8.43 5.52 -28.23
N PRO A 362 8.17 4.19 -28.19
CA PRO A 362 7.54 3.45 -29.27
C PRO A 362 6.00 3.53 -29.16
N GLY A 363 5.42 4.52 -29.83
CA GLY A 363 4.00 4.80 -29.79
C GLY A 363 3.26 4.52 -31.09
N PHE A 364 1.98 4.96 -31.14
CA PHE A 364 1.15 5.00 -32.32
C PHE A 364 0.62 6.42 -32.56
N THR A 365 0.55 6.83 -33.81
CA THR A 365 0.12 8.18 -34.18
C THR A 365 -1.29 8.47 -33.66
N ALA A 366 -1.43 9.52 -32.87
CA ALA A 366 -2.72 10.00 -32.41
C ALA A 366 -3.46 10.75 -33.53
N ARG A 367 -4.69 10.37 -33.80
CA ARG A 367 -5.60 11.03 -34.74
C ARG A 367 -6.86 11.51 -34.01
N TYR A 368 -7.44 12.60 -34.48
CA TYR A 368 -8.68 13.12 -33.95
C TYR A 368 -9.77 13.03 -35.01
N GLU A 369 -10.73 12.12 -34.80
CA GLU A 369 -11.83 11.84 -35.71
C GLU A 369 -13.13 12.38 -35.13
N TRP A 370 -14.13 12.62 -36.00
CA TRP A 370 -15.46 12.98 -35.54
C TRP A 370 -16.18 11.78 -34.92
N SER A 371 -16.78 11.97 -33.74
CA SER A 371 -17.57 10.94 -33.08
C SER A 371 -19.05 11.05 -33.46
N ASN A 372 -19.60 10.00 -34.03
CA ASN A 372 -21.04 9.91 -34.31
C ASN A 372 -21.89 9.73 -33.02
N VAL A 373 -21.24 9.42 -31.87
CA VAL A 373 -21.93 9.23 -30.58
C VAL A 373 -22.02 10.55 -29.82
N THR A 374 -20.89 11.26 -29.70
CA THR A 374 -20.83 12.47 -28.87
C THR A 374 -20.97 13.77 -29.65
N GLY A 375 -20.90 13.74 -31.00
CA GLY A 375 -20.89 14.93 -31.83
C GLY A 375 -19.65 15.82 -31.59
N SER A 376 -18.53 15.25 -31.18
CA SER A 376 -17.28 15.96 -30.92
C SER A 376 -16.08 15.18 -31.49
N ARG A 377 -14.88 15.78 -31.46
CA ARG A 377 -13.65 15.08 -31.86
C ARG A 377 -13.25 14.07 -30.80
N ARG A 378 -12.99 12.84 -31.20
CA ARG A 378 -12.46 11.76 -30.36
C ARG A 378 -11.03 11.42 -30.71
N LEU A 379 -10.23 11.08 -29.71
CA LEU A 379 -8.90 10.51 -29.90
C LEU A 379 -9.01 9.07 -30.44
N ARG A 380 -8.13 8.75 -31.40
CA ARG A 380 -7.86 7.40 -31.88
C ARG A 380 -6.36 7.24 -32.09
N TYR A 381 -5.79 6.14 -31.64
CA TYR A 381 -4.42 5.74 -31.98
C TYR A 381 -4.44 4.89 -33.25
N ASP A 382 -3.65 5.29 -34.26
CA ASP A 382 -3.54 4.62 -35.55
C ASP A 382 -2.41 3.57 -35.49
N ARG A 383 -2.77 2.31 -35.30
CA ARG A 383 -1.82 1.20 -35.23
C ARG A 383 -1.08 0.91 -36.53
N GLU A 384 -1.62 1.38 -37.68
CA GLU A 384 -0.96 1.31 -38.98
C GLU A 384 0.11 2.42 -39.16
N ALA A 385 0.20 3.34 -38.20
CA ALA A 385 1.18 4.41 -38.18
C ALA A 385 2.01 4.40 -36.87
N PRO A 386 2.78 3.32 -36.62
CA PRO A 386 3.69 3.26 -35.47
C PRO A 386 4.79 4.30 -35.62
N TYR A 387 5.29 4.79 -34.50
CA TYR A 387 6.45 5.68 -34.48
C TYR A 387 7.39 5.32 -33.35
N GLU A 388 8.62 5.80 -33.45
CA GLU A 388 9.57 5.91 -32.34
C GLU A 388 10.06 7.35 -32.29
N LYS A 389 9.81 8.03 -31.18
CA LYS A 389 10.15 9.44 -30.97
C LYS A 389 10.84 9.63 -29.64
N ALA A 390 11.76 10.58 -29.57
CA ALA A 390 12.18 11.15 -28.32
C ALA A 390 11.06 12.04 -27.75
N ILE A 391 10.58 11.73 -26.55
CA ILE A 391 9.57 12.51 -25.83
C ILE A 391 10.12 13.02 -24.52
N PRO A 392 9.59 14.13 -23.97
CA PRO A 392 9.92 14.59 -22.62
C PRO A 392 9.61 13.53 -21.56
N TYR A 393 10.55 13.28 -20.64
CA TYR A 393 10.39 12.34 -19.54
C TYR A 393 10.77 12.99 -18.21
N LEU A 394 9.80 13.13 -17.33
CA LEU A 394 9.98 13.63 -15.97
C LEU A 394 10.02 12.44 -15.03
N HIS A 395 11.21 12.06 -14.57
CA HIS A 395 11.41 10.94 -13.66
C HIS A 395 12.12 11.33 -12.36
N THR A 396 12.52 12.60 -12.23
CA THR A 396 13.14 13.14 -11.02
C THR A 396 12.08 13.74 -10.11
N PHE A 397 12.17 13.46 -8.81
CA PHE A 397 11.27 13.99 -7.78
C PHE A 397 12.06 14.67 -6.68
N GLN A 398 11.53 15.79 -6.20
CA GLN A 398 12.11 16.53 -5.08
C GLN A 398 11.23 16.46 -3.84
N PRO A 399 11.82 16.36 -2.64
CA PRO A 399 11.06 16.35 -1.41
C PRO A 399 10.45 17.73 -1.13
N THR A 400 9.16 17.75 -0.78
CA THR A 400 8.41 18.99 -0.46
C THR A 400 8.13 19.14 1.03
N ARG A 401 8.19 18.05 1.80
CA ARG A 401 8.00 18.07 3.25
C ARG A 401 8.97 17.11 3.92
N PHE A 402 9.36 17.48 5.13
CA PHE A 402 10.24 16.70 5.98
C PHE A 402 9.63 16.54 7.36
N ALA A 403 9.90 15.40 7.99
CA ALA A 403 9.59 15.14 9.38
C ALA A 403 10.88 14.83 10.17
N PRO A 404 10.98 15.23 11.45
CA PRO A 404 12.08 14.82 12.31
C PRO A 404 12.14 13.31 12.47
N ILE A 405 13.35 12.74 12.51
CA ILE A 405 13.58 11.37 12.96
C ILE A 405 13.89 11.45 14.46
N PRO A 406 12.96 11.04 15.35
CA PRO A 406 13.19 11.11 16.79
C PRO A 406 14.09 9.96 17.28
N GLU A 407 14.43 9.96 18.54
CA GLU A 407 15.03 8.79 19.20
C GLU A 407 13.99 7.69 19.46
N ALA A 408 12.75 8.13 19.81
CA ALA A 408 11.61 7.24 19.95
C ALA A 408 10.30 7.99 19.73
N PHE A 409 9.27 7.27 19.26
CA PHE A 409 7.89 7.72 19.35
C PHE A 409 7.23 7.23 20.63
N VAL A 410 6.23 7.96 21.12
CA VAL A 410 5.38 7.58 22.25
C VAL A 410 3.93 7.58 21.80
N VAL A 411 3.30 6.42 21.83
CA VAL A 411 1.90 6.23 21.37
C VAL A 411 1.03 5.78 22.54
N PRO A 412 0.02 6.57 22.93
CA PRO A 412 -0.92 6.13 23.95
C PRO A 412 -1.70 4.88 23.53
N GLN A 413 -1.81 3.90 24.43
CA GLN A 413 -2.52 2.64 24.19
C GLN A 413 -3.99 2.80 23.82
N ALA A 414 -4.57 3.97 24.08
CA ALA A 414 -5.94 4.31 23.71
C ALA A 414 -6.18 4.23 22.19
N TRP A 415 -5.14 4.41 21.39
CA TRP A 415 -5.19 4.35 19.93
C TRP A 415 -4.99 2.90 19.41
N ARG A 416 -5.83 1.99 19.90
CA ARG A 416 -5.73 0.54 19.65
C ARG A 416 -5.62 0.17 18.16
N HIS A 417 -6.38 0.86 17.31
CA HIS A 417 -6.34 0.63 15.86
C HIS A 417 -5.01 1.05 15.23
N VAL A 418 -4.29 2.03 15.79
CA VAL A 418 -2.90 2.34 15.40
C VAL A 418 -1.97 1.23 15.87
N VAL A 419 -2.09 0.82 17.14
CA VAL A 419 -1.27 -0.26 17.72
C VAL A 419 -1.39 -1.55 16.90
N GLU A 420 -2.60 -1.92 16.46
CA GLU A 420 -2.83 -3.08 15.59
C GLU A 420 -2.03 -2.99 14.27
N ARG A 421 -1.92 -1.79 13.67
CA ARG A 421 -1.11 -1.60 12.46
C ARG A 421 0.39 -1.65 12.75
N LEU A 422 0.81 -1.12 13.89
CA LEU A 422 2.20 -1.24 14.34
C LEU A 422 2.58 -2.71 14.56
N ASP A 423 1.72 -3.49 15.23
CA ASP A 423 1.92 -4.93 15.46
C ASP A 423 2.02 -5.69 14.12
N ALA A 424 1.10 -5.43 13.17
CA ALA A 424 1.10 -6.04 11.85
C ALA A 424 2.36 -5.72 11.03
N ASN A 425 3.02 -4.59 11.32
CA ASN A 425 4.28 -4.18 10.69
C ASN A 425 5.53 -4.56 11.52
N GLY A 426 5.38 -5.45 12.50
CA GLY A 426 6.49 -5.97 13.28
C GLY A 426 7.22 -4.93 14.11
N VAL A 427 6.54 -3.85 14.50
CA VAL A 427 7.12 -2.77 15.28
C VAL A 427 7.45 -3.24 16.70
N GLU A 428 8.69 -3.03 17.10
CA GLU A 428 9.16 -3.32 18.45
C GLU A 428 8.92 -2.11 19.35
N TYR A 429 8.37 -2.36 20.56
CA TYR A 429 8.13 -1.33 21.55
C TYR A 429 8.20 -1.85 22.98
N ALA A 430 8.47 -0.95 23.91
CA ALA A 430 8.30 -1.18 25.34
C ALA A 430 6.97 -0.57 25.81
N ARG A 431 6.41 -1.11 26.90
CA ARG A 431 5.24 -0.50 27.55
C ARG A 431 5.67 0.25 28.80
N VAL A 432 5.10 1.43 29.00
CA VAL A 432 5.27 2.21 30.23
C VAL A 432 4.83 1.34 31.42
N PRO A 433 5.70 1.11 32.43
CA PRO A 433 5.42 0.15 33.50
C PRO A 433 4.47 0.69 34.58
N GLU A 434 4.43 2.01 34.75
CA GLU A 434 3.59 2.71 35.73
C GLU A 434 3.25 4.12 35.24
N ASP A 435 2.22 4.71 35.81
CA ASP A 435 1.82 6.07 35.50
C ASP A 435 2.93 7.06 35.80
N THR A 436 3.32 7.84 34.81
CA THR A 436 4.44 8.79 34.94
C THR A 436 4.19 10.07 34.15
N THR A 437 5.02 11.08 34.37
CA THR A 437 5.05 12.30 33.57
C THR A 437 6.44 12.47 32.97
N MET A 438 6.49 12.68 31.66
CA MET A 438 7.72 12.91 30.92
C MET A 438 7.64 14.21 30.14
N VAL A 439 8.78 14.90 29.97
CA VAL A 439 8.87 16.03 29.03
C VAL A 439 9.13 15.46 27.65
N LEU A 440 8.18 15.62 26.76
CA LEU A 440 8.18 15.07 25.40
C LEU A 440 7.97 16.19 24.39
N GLU A 441 8.40 15.96 23.16
CA GLU A 441 8.01 16.83 22.06
C GLU A 441 6.55 16.53 21.68
N VAL A 442 5.73 17.57 21.70
CA VAL A 442 4.31 17.57 21.36
C VAL A 442 4.12 18.33 20.07
N THR A 443 3.36 17.74 19.15
CA THR A 443 2.99 18.39 17.89
C THR A 443 1.55 18.90 17.98
N THR A 444 1.35 20.21 17.72
CA THR A 444 0.03 20.82 17.59
C THR A 444 -0.25 21.09 16.12
N ILE A 445 -1.41 20.64 15.62
CA ILE A 445 -1.86 20.85 14.25
C ILE A 445 -2.52 22.23 14.15
N LEU A 446 -1.86 23.15 13.43
CA LEU A 446 -2.33 24.53 13.29
C LEU A 446 -3.23 24.73 12.07
N ALA A 447 -3.01 23.95 10.99
CA ALA A 447 -3.83 24.02 9.79
C ALA A 447 -3.91 22.65 9.12
N HIS A 448 -5.09 22.31 8.66
CA HIS A 448 -5.37 21.09 7.93
C HIS A 448 -6.60 21.26 7.05
N SER A 449 -6.70 20.45 6.00
CA SER A 449 -7.89 20.31 5.15
C SER A 449 -8.28 18.83 5.02
N ALA A 450 -9.51 18.57 4.63
CA ALA A 450 -9.98 17.21 4.34
C ALA A 450 -10.73 17.18 3.01
N SER A 451 -10.64 16.07 2.28
CA SER A 451 -11.38 15.90 1.05
C SER A 451 -12.89 15.96 1.32
N PRO A 452 -13.67 16.68 0.49
CA PRO A 452 -15.11 16.81 0.68
C PRO A 452 -15.88 15.52 0.37
N ARG A 453 -15.27 14.59 -0.36
CA ARG A 453 -15.82 13.27 -0.69
C ARG A 453 -14.91 12.20 -0.13
N PRO A 454 -15.50 11.07 0.34
CA PRO A 454 -14.67 9.95 0.80
C PRO A 454 -13.86 9.36 -0.35
N TYR A 455 -12.63 8.98 -0.04
CA TYR A 455 -11.72 8.24 -0.88
C TYR A 455 -11.30 6.98 -0.12
N GLU A 456 -11.56 5.81 -0.68
CA GLU A 456 -11.26 4.51 -0.04
C GLU A 456 -11.77 4.42 1.42
N GLY A 457 -13.00 4.91 1.65
CA GLY A 457 -13.67 4.88 2.94
C GLY A 457 -13.33 6.02 3.90
N HIS A 458 -12.42 6.93 3.54
CA HIS A 458 -11.94 8.01 4.40
C HIS A 458 -12.08 9.39 3.75
N HIS A 459 -12.27 10.43 4.55
CA HIS A 459 -12.10 11.82 4.13
C HIS A 459 -10.63 12.19 4.25
N TYR A 460 -9.84 11.85 3.21
CA TYR A 460 -8.40 12.03 3.18
C TYR A 460 -7.99 13.44 3.63
N ARG A 461 -7.08 13.50 4.61
CA ARG A 461 -6.66 14.74 5.27
C ARG A 461 -5.24 15.13 4.86
N THR A 462 -5.07 16.43 4.63
CA THR A 462 -3.75 17.04 4.46
C THR A 462 -3.47 17.92 5.67
N VAL A 463 -2.36 17.68 6.35
CA VAL A 463 -1.84 18.58 7.38
C VAL A 463 -0.95 19.62 6.69
N GLU A 464 -1.29 20.87 6.85
CA GLU A 464 -0.63 21.99 6.15
C GLU A 464 0.42 22.68 7.03
N LYS A 465 0.14 22.74 8.34
CA LYS A 465 1.01 23.43 9.29
C LYS A 465 0.95 22.79 10.67
N VAL A 466 2.12 22.59 11.25
CA VAL A 466 2.30 22.10 12.62
C VAL A 466 3.18 23.03 13.44
N GLN A 467 3.10 22.93 14.75
CA GLN A 467 4.01 23.53 15.71
C GLN A 467 4.47 22.45 16.67
N ARG A 468 5.75 22.45 17.04
CA ARG A 468 6.32 21.53 18.03
C ARG A 468 6.80 22.27 19.25
N SER A 469 6.59 21.68 20.43
CA SER A 469 7.01 22.22 21.71
C SER A 469 7.35 21.10 22.70
N MET A 470 8.30 21.36 23.61
CA MET A 470 8.60 20.45 24.70
C MET A 470 7.62 20.68 25.84
N GLU A 471 6.85 19.68 26.20
CA GLU A 471 5.79 19.79 27.22
C GLU A 471 5.82 18.59 28.18
N PRO A 472 5.39 18.78 29.44
CA PRO A 472 5.12 17.66 30.34
C PRO A 472 3.89 16.89 29.84
N VAL A 473 4.06 15.61 29.56
CA VAL A 473 3.01 14.70 29.10
C VAL A 473 2.79 13.62 30.16
N ARG A 474 1.56 13.47 30.60
CA ARG A 474 1.15 12.36 31.45
C ARG A 474 1.03 11.09 30.61
N LEU A 475 1.78 10.07 30.95
CA LEU A 475 1.72 8.74 30.35
C LEU A 475 1.07 7.79 31.37
N TYR A 476 0.35 6.83 30.85
CA TYR A 476 -0.31 5.80 31.65
C TYR A 476 0.39 4.45 31.47
N LYS A 477 0.30 3.64 32.51
CA LYS A 477 0.79 2.25 32.44
C LYS A 477 0.22 1.54 31.21
N GLY A 478 1.09 1.05 30.34
CA GLY A 478 0.72 0.35 29.11
C GLY A 478 0.86 1.19 27.84
N ASP A 479 1.08 2.50 27.93
CA ASP A 479 1.41 3.33 26.76
C ASP A 479 2.71 2.84 26.12
N LEU A 480 2.88 3.05 24.83
CA LEU A 480 3.98 2.51 24.04
C LEU A 480 5.13 3.50 23.91
N ILE A 481 6.34 3.03 24.14
CA ILE A 481 7.59 3.71 23.76
C ILE A 481 8.24 2.89 22.67
N ILE A 482 8.43 3.51 21.50
CA ILE A 482 8.82 2.86 20.25
C ILE A 482 10.17 3.40 19.81
N PRO A 483 11.29 2.73 20.14
CA PRO A 483 12.62 3.18 19.75
C PRO A 483 12.81 3.12 18.24
N MET A 484 13.56 4.07 17.69
CA MET A 484 13.79 4.13 16.25
C MET A 484 14.85 3.16 15.73
N ASN A 485 15.70 2.61 16.60
CA ASN A 485 16.73 1.63 16.21
C ASN A 485 16.11 0.25 15.92
N GLN A 486 15.34 0.18 14.84
CA GLN A 486 14.67 -1.04 14.37
C GLN A 486 14.44 -1.01 12.86
N SER A 487 14.13 -2.16 12.24
CA SER A 487 13.91 -2.28 10.79
C SER A 487 12.72 -1.45 10.29
N ALA A 488 11.72 -1.23 11.13
CA ALA A 488 10.51 -0.45 10.83
C ALA A 488 10.71 1.07 10.92
N ALA A 489 11.92 1.58 11.14
CA ALA A 489 12.17 3.00 11.41
C ALA A 489 11.56 3.94 10.37
N ARG A 490 11.74 3.67 9.08
CA ARG A 490 11.16 4.49 8.02
C ARG A 490 9.63 4.41 8.00
N TYR A 491 9.07 3.23 8.17
CA TYR A 491 7.62 3.04 8.31
C TYR A 491 7.07 3.89 9.46
N LEU A 492 7.74 3.90 10.62
CA LEU A 492 7.33 4.69 11.78
C LEU A 492 7.31 6.20 11.48
N VAL A 493 8.35 6.73 10.85
CA VAL A 493 8.38 8.16 10.51
C VAL A 493 7.28 8.52 9.51
N GLU A 494 7.13 7.76 8.42
CA GLU A 494 6.16 8.09 7.36
C GLU A 494 4.70 7.86 7.80
N THR A 495 4.44 7.03 8.83
CA THR A 495 3.06 6.77 9.32
C THR A 495 2.68 7.54 10.57
N LEU A 496 3.63 7.81 11.49
CA LEU A 496 3.35 8.47 12.76
C LEU A 496 3.61 9.99 12.72
N SER A 497 4.34 10.51 11.72
CA SER A 497 4.47 11.97 11.57
C SER A 497 3.26 12.54 10.83
N PRO A 498 2.55 13.52 11.39
CA PRO A 498 1.28 13.98 10.83
C PRO A 498 1.40 14.65 9.46
N GLU A 499 2.61 15.09 9.07
CA GLU A 499 2.90 15.69 7.75
C GLU A 499 3.06 14.68 6.63
N GLY A 500 3.17 13.39 6.94
CA GLY A 500 3.34 12.31 5.97
C GLY A 500 2.13 12.20 5.03
N VAL A 501 2.43 12.05 3.72
CA VAL A 501 1.39 11.96 2.68
C VAL A 501 0.41 10.81 2.91
N ASP A 502 0.87 9.72 3.53
CA ASP A 502 0.05 8.55 3.88
C ASP A 502 0.09 8.25 5.38
N ALA A 503 0.41 9.25 6.22
CA ALA A 503 0.39 9.07 7.66
C ALA A 503 -1.00 8.62 8.17
N PHE A 504 -1.07 7.98 9.32
CA PHE A 504 -2.35 7.63 9.96
C PHE A 504 -3.25 8.85 10.16
N MET A 505 -2.66 10.05 10.32
CA MET A 505 -3.41 11.30 10.36
C MET A 505 -4.11 11.59 9.03
N ALA A 506 -3.47 11.31 7.89
CA ALA A 506 -4.05 11.48 6.57
C ALA A 506 -5.28 10.57 6.36
N TRP A 507 -5.30 9.41 7.01
CA TRP A 507 -6.37 8.41 6.94
C TRP A 507 -7.38 8.50 8.09
N ASN A 508 -7.49 9.66 8.77
CA ASN A 508 -8.49 9.99 9.79
C ASN A 508 -8.38 9.19 11.11
N PHE A 509 -7.28 8.52 11.38
CA PHE A 509 -7.11 7.73 12.60
C PHE A 509 -7.14 8.59 13.87
N PHE A 510 -6.83 9.87 13.76
CA PHE A 510 -6.72 10.81 14.88
C PHE A 510 -7.71 11.98 14.81
N ASP A 511 -8.76 11.90 14.00
CA ASP A 511 -9.70 13.01 13.78
C ASP A 511 -10.36 13.52 15.07
N SER A 512 -10.58 12.64 16.06
CA SER A 512 -11.14 13.05 17.34
C SER A 512 -10.22 14.01 18.14
N ALA A 513 -8.90 13.97 17.88
CA ALA A 513 -7.96 14.88 18.53
C ALA A 513 -8.03 16.33 18.00
N LEU A 514 -8.63 16.52 16.80
CA LEU A 514 -8.83 17.84 16.21
C LEU A 514 -10.03 18.58 16.78
N GLN A 515 -10.85 17.90 17.58
CA GLN A 515 -12.11 18.46 18.09
C GLN A 515 -11.93 19.03 19.47
N GLN A 516 -12.36 20.27 19.64
CA GLN A 516 -12.59 20.86 20.96
C GLN A 516 -13.76 20.14 21.65
N LYS A 517 -13.64 19.83 22.95
CA LYS A 517 -14.65 19.11 23.74
C LYS A 517 -15.38 20.00 24.72
N GLU A 518 -14.71 20.99 25.30
CA GLU A 518 -15.30 21.91 26.27
C GLU A 518 -15.63 23.27 25.64
N TYR A 519 -16.72 23.85 26.06
CA TYR A 519 -17.25 25.09 25.49
C TYR A 519 -17.68 26.05 26.61
N PHE A 520 -17.92 27.31 26.26
CA PHE A 520 -18.39 28.35 27.16
C PHE A 520 -19.78 28.85 26.78
N SER A 521 -20.52 29.31 27.78
CA SER A 521 -21.71 30.12 27.59
C SER A 521 -21.34 31.60 27.57
N ALA A 522 -21.70 32.31 26.48
CA ALA A 522 -21.29 33.70 26.29
C ALA A 522 -21.56 34.59 27.48
N TYR A 523 -22.80 34.54 28.01
CA TYR A 523 -23.24 35.40 29.13
C TYR A 523 -22.47 35.15 30.45
N VAL A 524 -21.87 33.97 30.62
CA VAL A 524 -21.03 33.65 31.79
C VAL A 524 -19.58 34.07 31.55
N PHE A 525 -19.08 33.77 30.36
CA PHE A 525 -17.68 34.02 30.03
C PHE A 525 -17.38 35.50 29.79
N GLU A 526 -18.36 36.32 29.47
CA GLU A 526 -18.22 37.77 29.24
C GLU A 526 -17.53 38.46 30.43
N GLU A 527 -17.93 38.15 31.67
CA GLU A 527 -17.33 38.73 32.88
C GLU A 527 -15.85 38.27 33.04
N THR A 528 -15.56 37.02 32.72
CA THR A 528 -14.20 36.48 32.74
C THR A 528 -13.34 37.15 31.66
N ALA A 529 -13.88 37.32 30.46
CA ALA A 529 -13.21 37.96 29.33
C ALA A 529 -12.88 39.42 29.65
N GLU A 530 -13.80 40.16 30.26
CA GLU A 530 -13.57 41.53 30.71
C GLU A 530 -12.45 41.62 31.77
N ALA A 531 -12.45 40.69 32.72
CA ALA A 531 -11.40 40.59 33.73
C ALA A 531 -10.03 40.33 33.11
N MET A 532 -9.94 39.37 32.18
CA MET A 532 -8.71 39.06 31.46
C MET A 532 -8.13 40.28 30.71
N LEU A 533 -8.96 41.00 29.97
CA LEU A 533 -8.53 42.19 29.24
C LEU A 533 -8.10 43.36 30.20
N ARG A 534 -8.70 43.45 31.36
CA ARG A 534 -8.32 44.44 32.38
C ARG A 534 -6.98 44.11 33.06
N GLU A 535 -6.73 42.82 33.30
CA GLU A 535 -5.59 42.34 34.09
C GLU A 535 -4.34 42.10 33.23
N ASP A 536 -4.50 41.86 31.93
CA ASP A 536 -3.43 41.62 30.98
C ASP A 536 -3.44 42.65 29.86
N ALA A 537 -2.55 43.67 29.98
CA ALA A 537 -2.44 44.77 29.04
C ALA A 537 -1.96 44.33 27.64
N ASP A 538 -1.12 43.27 27.58
CA ASP A 538 -0.60 42.73 26.30
C ASP A 538 -1.71 41.95 25.57
N LEU A 539 -2.51 41.18 26.29
CA LEU A 539 -3.70 40.50 25.76
C LEU A 539 -4.70 41.53 25.21
N ASN A 540 -4.94 42.61 25.98
CA ASN A 540 -5.86 43.66 25.58
C ASN A 540 -5.39 44.36 24.30
N ALA A 541 -4.09 44.72 24.21
CA ALA A 541 -3.53 45.32 23.01
C ALA A 541 -3.70 44.44 21.77
N LYS A 542 -3.42 43.13 21.89
CA LYS A 542 -3.62 42.12 20.81
C LYS A 542 -5.09 41.98 20.44
N PHE A 543 -6.00 42.03 21.43
CA PHE A 543 -7.43 41.92 21.17
C PHE A 543 -7.95 43.14 20.38
N GLU A 544 -7.54 44.34 20.74
CA GLU A 544 -7.93 45.56 20.05
C GLU A 544 -7.30 45.63 18.62
N GLU A 545 -6.08 45.16 18.45
CA GLU A 545 -5.47 45.01 17.12
C GLU A 545 -6.28 44.06 16.21
N GLU A 546 -6.60 42.87 16.69
CA GLU A 546 -7.45 41.89 15.98
C GLU A 546 -8.83 42.46 15.64
N LYS A 547 -9.43 43.20 16.60
CA LYS A 547 -10.74 43.82 16.44
C LYS A 547 -10.69 44.92 15.34
N ALA A 548 -9.61 45.70 15.31
CA ALA A 548 -9.40 46.71 14.29
C ALA A 548 -9.20 46.06 12.88
N GLN A 549 -8.43 44.98 12.80
CA GLN A 549 -8.17 44.27 11.53
C GLN A 549 -9.43 43.61 10.96
N LYS A 550 -10.23 42.95 11.80
CA LYS A 550 -11.41 42.18 11.38
C LYS A 550 -12.67 43.03 11.24
N GLY A 551 -12.71 44.18 11.89
CA GLY A 551 -13.79 45.14 11.83
C GLY A 551 -15.17 44.54 12.18
N ALA A 552 -16.22 45.05 11.55
CA ALA A 552 -17.59 44.65 11.80
C ALA A 552 -17.90 43.17 11.46
N ALA A 553 -17.04 42.52 10.68
CA ALA A 553 -17.19 41.10 10.36
C ALA A 553 -16.84 40.17 11.53
N TRP A 554 -16.13 40.66 12.54
CA TRP A 554 -15.77 39.88 13.71
C TRP A 554 -16.92 39.85 14.73
N SER A 555 -17.73 38.81 14.68
CA SER A 555 -18.91 38.66 15.54
C SER A 555 -18.54 38.59 17.03
N SER A 556 -19.43 39.02 17.91
CA SER A 556 -19.25 38.93 19.37
C SER A 556 -18.89 37.53 19.85
N ARG A 557 -19.51 36.50 19.28
CA ARG A 557 -19.15 35.10 19.56
C ARG A 557 -17.72 34.78 19.19
N ALA A 558 -17.25 35.24 18.06
CA ALA A 558 -15.86 35.02 17.59
C ALA A 558 -14.85 35.81 18.44
N GLN A 559 -15.21 36.97 18.95
CA GLN A 559 -14.40 37.75 19.90
C GLN A 559 -14.22 37.00 21.23
N LEU A 560 -15.30 36.49 21.79
CA LEU A 560 -15.25 35.69 23.00
C LEU A 560 -14.52 34.36 22.80
N ASP A 561 -14.67 33.71 21.64
CA ASP A 561 -13.94 32.48 21.32
C ASP A 561 -12.43 32.75 21.24
N TRP A 562 -12.02 33.89 20.69
CA TRP A 562 -10.61 34.30 20.63
C TRP A 562 -10.02 34.49 22.04
N LEU A 563 -10.77 35.09 22.98
CA LEU A 563 -10.38 35.24 24.39
C LEU A 563 -10.43 33.91 25.14
N TYR A 564 -11.47 33.09 24.90
CA TYR A 564 -11.62 31.77 25.53
C TYR A 564 -10.42 30.88 25.21
N LYS A 565 -9.96 30.86 23.95
CA LYS A 565 -8.77 30.11 23.52
C LYS A 565 -7.45 30.58 24.15
N ARG A 566 -7.45 31.73 24.82
CA ARG A 566 -6.31 32.30 25.57
C ARG A 566 -6.52 32.31 27.07
N SER A 567 -7.66 31.80 27.51
CA SER A 567 -8.01 31.70 28.94
C SER A 567 -7.48 30.39 29.54
N PRO A 568 -7.37 30.33 30.90
CA PRO A 568 -7.05 29.09 31.60
C PRO A 568 -8.17 28.04 31.49
N HIS A 569 -9.34 28.40 30.97
CA HIS A 569 -10.47 27.50 30.76
C HIS A 569 -10.41 26.74 29.42
N TYR A 570 -9.51 27.15 28.52
CA TYR A 570 -9.39 26.44 27.26
C TYR A 570 -8.68 25.10 27.43
N GLU A 571 -9.27 24.05 26.88
CA GLU A 571 -8.63 22.72 26.90
C GLU A 571 -7.34 22.70 26.09
N GLY A 572 -6.24 22.28 26.70
CA GLY A 572 -4.95 22.18 26.03
C GLY A 572 -4.81 20.98 25.07
N THR A 573 -5.89 20.21 24.87
CA THR A 573 -5.88 18.98 24.08
C THR A 573 -6.43 19.14 22.66
N ALA A 574 -7.14 20.22 22.37
CA ALA A 574 -7.68 20.48 21.03
C ALA A 574 -6.55 20.68 20.02
N SER A 575 -6.61 19.95 18.89
CA SER A 575 -5.59 19.94 17.83
C SER A 575 -4.20 19.45 18.28
N ARG A 576 -4.06 18.94 19.50
CA ARG A 576 -2.85 18.29 19.98
C ARG A 576 -2.75 16.90 19.39
N TYR A 577 -1.75 16.70 18.54
CA TYR A 577 -1.52 15.39 17.92
C TYR A 577 -1.16 14.35 18.98
N PRO A 578 -1.83 13.18 19.02
CA PRO A 578 -1.70 12.27 20.16
C PRO A 578 -0.53 11.29 20.07
N VAL A 579 0.40 11.50 19.14
CA VAL A 579 1.68 10.81 19.10
C VAL A 579 2.75 11.81 19.50
N PHE A 580 3.55 11.44 20.50
CA PHE A 580 4.62 12.28 21.02
C PHE A 580 5.98 11.72 20.58
N SER A 581 7.03 12.50 20.71
CA SER A 581 8.38 12.04 20.41
C SER A 581 9.41 12.40 21.49
N ILE A 582 10.42 11.55 21.58
CA ILE A 582 11.65 11.81 22.32
C ILE A 582 12.64 12.30 21.28
N PRO A 583 13.10 13.57 21.33
CA PRO A 583 14.04 14.10 20.35
C PRO A 583 15.33 13.28 20.26
N LYS A 584 15.94 13.28 19.10
CA LYS A 584 17.18 12.57 18.82
C LYS A 584 18.30 12.96 19.81
N GLY A 585 19.04 11.96 20.29
CA GLY A 585 20.10 12.12 21.28
C GLY A 585 19.64 12.21 22.73
N GLN A 586 18.34 12.13 23.01
CA GLN A 586 17.83 12.04 24.37
C GLN A 586 17.67 10.56 24.80
N PRO A 587 17.88 10.24 26.10
CA PRO A 587 17.78 8.86 26.57
C PRO A 587 16.33 8.35 26.45
N VAL A 588 16.18 7.16 25.89
CA VAL A 588 14.89 6.46 25.83
C VAL A 588 14.71 5.63 27.10
N PRO A 589 13.71 5.92 27.93
CA PRO A 589 13.43 5.14 29.13
C PRO A 589 12.76 3.81 28.77
N PHE A 590 12.81 2.86 29.71
CA PHE A 590 12.10 1.57 29.63
C PHE A 590 12.47 0.72 28.40
N GLN A 591 13.70 0.80 27.94
CA GLN A 591 14.20 -0.12 26.91
C GLN A 591 14.08 -1.56 27.40
N ARG A 592 13.75 -2.49 26.50
CA ARG A 592 13.87 -3.91 26.81
C ARG A 592 15.33 -4.22 27.14
N PRO A 593 15.58 -4.99 28.20
CA PRO A 593 16.93 -5.41 28.53
C PRO A 593 17.55 -6.26 27.42
#